data_1564448a5770223af01ee5367ebed5ab
#
_entry.id   1564448a5770223af01ee5367ebed5ab
#
_cell.length_a   1.000
_cell.length_b   1.000
_cell.length_c   1.000
_cell.angle_alpha   90.00
_cell.angle_beta   90.00
_cell.angle_gamma   90.00
#
_symmetry.space_group_name_H-M   'P 1'
#
loop_
_entity.id
_entity.type
_entity.pdbx_description
1 polymer ?
#
loop_
_entity_poly.entity_id
_entity_poly.type
_entity_poly.pdbx_seq_one_letter_code
_entity_poly.pdbx_strand_id
1 'polypeptide(L)'
;MNKMYFLGCMGILAASAMLSSCSSDNDDPTPSPNPGPEVVYKWTTNGGLKACDHILFGTDDKENANGTQIGNGDQEFVFTGKQTLKKGTYLLKGWVYIADGAELTIEPGTIIKGDKQTKAALIAERGGKLIAKGTATEPIVFTSEEAAGSRKPGDWGGIILCGKAKNNQTEQQIEGGPRTKHGGADDADNSGALSYVRIEFAGYPFQKDKEINGLTLGSVGSGTEINHVQVSYSNDDSFEWFGGTVNCKYLVAYKGWDDDFDTDNGFSGKVQYGLSLRDSKIADTSQSNGFESDNCADGATVDPRTKATFSNITFVGPKVLDNKFQNTTDYINAGAYNPNNGSALGKFQSAMQIRRSSNLNCINSVALGWPIGLIVDGEK
;
A
#
# COMPACT_ATOMS: atom_id res chain seq x y z
N MET A 1 -48.75 -14.31 -33.50
CA MET A 1 -48.40 -14.40 -34.92
C MET A 1 -46.93 -14.10 -35.10
N ASN A 2 -46.30 -15.03 -35.75
CA ASN A 2 -44.98 -15.15 -36.36
C ASN A 2 -43.75 -15.24 -35.48
N LYS A 3 -43.41 -16.50 -35.33
CA LYS A 3 -42.07 -17.05 -35.17
C LYS A 3 -41.26 -16.77 -36.42
N MET A 4 -39.96 -16.54 -36.27
CA MET A 4 -39.00 -16.95 -37.29
C MET A 4 -37.70 -17.46 -36.63
N TYR A 5 -37.49 -18.74 -36.85
CA TYR A 5 -36.23 -19.49 -36.61
C TYR A 5 -35.27 -19.18 -37.75
N PHE A 6 -33.96 -19.15 -37.48
CA PHE A 6 -33.00 -19.57 -38.46
C PHE A 6 -31.95 -20.48 -37.82
N LEU A 7 -31.91 -21.63 -38.43
CA LEU A 7 -31.11 -22.81 -38.16
C LEU A 7 -29.93 -22.84 -39.16
N GLY A 8 -28.85 -23.49 -38.78
CA GLY A 8 -27.96 -24.19 -39.70
C GLY A 8 -26.66 -23.46 -39.96
N CYS A 9 -25.54 -24.10 -40.11
CA CYS A 9 -25.09 -25.47 -40.35
C CYS A 9 -23.65 -25.62 -39.83
N MET A 10 -23.28 -26.66 -39.14
CA MET A 10 -22.61 -27.86 -39.68
C MET A 10 -21.55 -27.51 -40.74
N GLY A 11 -20.28 -27.82 -40.55
CA GLY A 11 -19.55 -29.00 -40.19
C GLY A 11 -18.34 -29.08 -41.08
N ILE A 12 -17.28 -29.69 -40.75
CA ILE A 12 -16.65 -30.76 -41.54
C ILE A 12 -15.34 -31.14 -40.84
N LEU A 13 -15.26 -32.42 -40.56
CA LEU A 13 -14.07 -33.22 -40.29
C LEU A 13 -13.12 -33.23 -41.48
N ALA A 14 -11.82 -33.30 -41.18
CA ALA A 14 -10.86 -34.06 -42.00
C ALA A 14 -9.70 -34.37 -41.04
N ALA A 15 -9.60 -35.53 -40.54
CA ALA A 15 -9.04 -36.76 -41.08
C ALA A 15 -7.48 -36.75 -41.14
N SER A 16 -6.97 -37.53 -40.26
CA SER A 16 -5.66 -38.10 -40.09
C SER A 16 -4.91 -38.48 -41.38
N ALA A 17 -3.61 -38.22 -41.38
CA ALA A 17 -2.65 -39.07 -42.09
C ALA A 17 -1.42 -39.30 -41.21
N MET A 18 -1.31 -40.49 -40.68
CA MET A 18 -0.05 -41.04 -40.19
C MET A 18 0.82 -41.36 -41.42
N LEU A 19 2.03 -40.87 -41.40
CA LEU A 19 3.11 -41.49 -42.17
C LEU A 19 4.28 -41.76 -41.22
N SER A 20 4.39 -43.00 -40.90
CA SER A 20 5.58 -43.63 -40.34
C SER A 20 6.69 -43.61 -41.38
N SER A 21 7.83 -43.03 -41.03
CA SER A 21 9.08 -43.33 -41.72
C SER A 21 10.17 -43.43 -40.67
N CYS A 22 10.63 -44.65 -40.47
CA CYS A 22 11.88 -44.93 -39.82
C CYS A 22 13.04 -44.52 -40.75
N SER A 23 14.03 -43.78 -40.21
CA SER A 23 15.43 -44.04 -40.54
C SER A 23 16.38 -43.23 -39.65
N SER A 24 17.29 -43.95 -39.05
CA SER A 24 18.68 -43.68 -38.70
C SER A 24 18.97 -42.54 -37.68
N ASP A 25 19.44 -43.03 -36.58
CA ASP A 25 20.27 -42.41 -35.56
C ASP A 25 21.30 -41.43 -36.10
N ASN A 26 21.20 -40.21 -35.64
CA ASN A 26 22.31 -39.35 -35.30
C ASN A 26 21.78 -38.42 -34.16
N ASP A 27 21.88 -38.92 -32.94
CA ASP A 27 21.79 -38.12 -31.73
C ASP A 27 23.05 -37.26 -31.65
N ASP A 28 23.01 -36.09 -32.30
CA ASP A 28 23.86 -35.00 -31.93
C ASP A 28 23.19 -34.31 -30.78
N PRO A 29 23.74 -34.33 -29.54
CA PRO A 29 23.14 -33.66 -28.42
C PRO A 29 23.15 -32.17 -28.73
N THR A 30 21.96 -31.59 -28.96
CA THR A 30 21.79 -30.13 -28.95
C THR A 30 22.45 -29.63 -27.68
N PRO A 31 23.42 -28.71 -27.76
CA PRO A 31 24.06 -28.19 -26.57
C PRO A 31 22.95 -27.55 -25.70
N SER A 32 22.82 -28.06 -24.48
CA SER A 32 22.02 -27.43 -23.44
C SER A 32 22.40 -25.94 -23.43
N PRO A 33 21.43 -25.02 -23.41
CA PRO A 33 21.75 -23.60 -23.35
C PRO A 33 22.70 -23.42 -22.18
N ASN A 34 23.87 -22.86 -22.47
CA ASN A 34 24.92 -22.60 -21.49
C ASN A 34 24.26 -21.98 -20.26
N PRO A 35 24.28 -22.61 -19.08
CA PRO A 35 23.69 -21.98 -17.88
C PRO A 35 24.41 -20.66 -17.74
N GLY A 36 23.64 -19.54 -17.69
CA GLY A 36 24.19 -18.22 -17.45
C GLY A 36 25.08 -18.28 -16.22
N PRO A 37 25.90 -17.25 -15.98
CA PRO A 37 26.81 -17.25 -14.80
C PRO A 37 26.01 -17.54 -13.55
N GLU A 38 26.50 -18.49 -12.76
CA GLU A 38 25.90 -18.87 -11.48
C GLU A 38 25.77 -17.63 -10.60
N VAL A 39 24.55 -17.25 -10.24
CA VAL A 39 24.30 -16.10 -9.37
C VAL A 39 24.54 -16.55 -7.94
N VAL A 40 25.60 -16.05 -7.34
CA VAL A 40 25.92 -16.34 -5.94
C VAL A 40 25.19 -15.33 -5.05
N TYR A 41 24.22 -15.81 -4.32
CA TYR A 41 23.47 -15.01 -3.34
C TYR A 41 24.22 -14.94 -2.01
N LYS A 42 24.29 -13.73 -1.46
CA LYS A 42 25.01 -13.49 -0.21
C LYS A 42 24.04 -13.38 0.95
N TRP A 43 23.94 -14.44 1.73
CA TRP A 43 23.23 -14.43 2.99
C TRP A 43 24.07 -13.84 4.11
N THR A 44 23.46 -12.99 4.92
CA THR A 44 24.06 -12.29 6.08
C THR A 44 23.01 -12.15 7.18
N THR A 45 23.37 -11.44 8.24
CA THR A 45 22.45 -11.03 9.29
C THR A 45 22.43 -9.52 9.39
N ASN A 46 21.26 -8.92 9.49
CA ASN A 46 21.07 -7.49 9.67
C ASN A 46 20.09 -7.24 10.83
N GLY A 47 20.55 -6.57 11.89
CA GLY A 47 19.72 -6.31 13.07
C GLY A 47 19.14 -7.58 13.71
N GLY A 48 19.86 -8.71 13.64
CA GLY A 48 19.42 -10.00 14.16
C GLY A 48 18.54 -10.82 13.18
N LEU A 49 18.13 -10.23 12.06
CA LEU A 49 17.30 -10.89 11.07
C LEU A 49 18.10 -11.44 9.89
N LYS A 50 17.58 -12.48 9.26
CA LYS A 50 18.14 -13.10 8.05
C LYS A 50 18.09 -12.09 6.89
N ALA A 51 19.22 -11.85 6.26
CA ALA A 51 19.37 -10.86 5.21
C ALA A 51 19.99 -11.44 3.94
N CYS A 52 19.56 -10.93 2.78
CA CYS A 52 20.10 -11.29 1.49
C CYS A 52 20.26 -10.04 0.60
N ASP A 53 21.26 -10.05 -0.28
CA ASP A 53 21.45 -9.02 -1.30
C ASP A 53 20.53 -9.19 -2.53
N HIS A 54 19.73 -10.24 -2.53
CA HIS A 54 18.67 -10.52 -3.52
C HIS A 54 17.29 -10.58 -2.88
N ILE A 55 16.25 -10.20 -3.64
CA ILE A 55 14.87 -10.12 -3.16
C ILE A 55 13.94 -11.13 -3.84
N LEU A 56 14.36 -11.78 -4.93
CA LEU A 56 13.54 -12.71 -5.69
C LEU A 56 13.83 -14.17 -5.32
N PHE A 57 12.76 -14.95 -5.24
CA PHE A 57 12.78 -16.37 -4.89
C PHE A 57 12.07 -17.20 -5.96
N GLY A 58 12.44 -18.46 -6.09
CA GLY A 58 11.76 -19.44 -6.91
C GLY A 58 10.61 -20.11 -6.19
N THR A 59 9.93 -21.04 -6.87
CA THR A 59 8.82 -21.82 -6.30
C THR A 59 9.29 -22.87 -5.28
N ASP A 60 10.58 -23.10 -5.19
CA ASP A 60 11.24 -24.02 -4.25
C ASP A 60 11.84 -23.31 -3.03
N ASP A 61 11.44 -22.05 -2.78
CA ASP A 61 11.93 -21.16 -1.72
C ASP A 61 13.46 -20.92 -1.77
N LYS A 62 14.07 -21.16 -2.95
CA LYS A 62 15.46 -20.80 -3.21
C LYS A 62 15.53 -19.49 -3.97
N GLU A 63 16.58 -18.73 -3.71
CA GLU A 63 16.86 -17.50 -4.43
C GLU A 63 16.94 -17.79 -5.92
N ASN A 64 16.27 -16.97 -6.70
CA ASN A 64 16.26 -17.12 -8.14
C ASN A 64 16.05 -15.76 -8.81
N ALA A 65 17.06 -15.30 -9.54
CA ALA A 65 17.00 -14.03 -10.26
C ALA A 65 15.84 -13.95 -11.28
N ASN A 66 15.33 -15.10 -11.71
CA ASN A 66 14.14 -15.21 -12.56
C ASN A 66 12.88 -15.57 -11.77
N GLY A 67 12.97 -15.65 -10.44
CA GLY A 67 11.83 -15.90 -9.57
C GLY A 67 10.81 -14.77 -9.65
N THR A 68 9.58 -15.10 -9.27
CA THR A 68 8.46 -14.14 -9.22
C THR A 68 7.97 -13.86 -7.81
N GLN A 69 8.54 -14.51 -6.80
CA GLN A 69 8.27 -14.24 -5.40
C GLN A 69 9.24 -13.19 -4.86
N ILE A 70 8.71 -12.17 -4.21
CA ILE A 70 9.46 -11.16 -3.46
C ILE A 70 9.46 -11.57 -2.00
N GLY A 71 10.65 -11.69 -1.39
CA GLY A 71 10.81 -12.18 -0.02
C GLY A 71 10.73 -13.71 0.08
N ASN A 72 11.07 -14.23 1.26
CA ASN A 72 11.17 -15.67 1.53
C ASN A 72 9.97 -16.26 2.30
N GLY A 73 8.93 -15.44 2.55
CA GLY A 73 7.75 -15.84 3.31
C GLY A 73 7.82 -15.59 4.82
N ASP A 74 9.00 -15.30 5.38
CA ASP A 74 9.16 -14.93 6.78
C ASP A 74 8.71 -13.49 7.02
N GLN A 75 8.30 -13.18 8.23
CA GLN A 75 8.02 -11.78 8.63
C GLN A 75 9.29 -11.01 9.08
N GLU A 76 10.45 -11.51 8.73
CA GLU A 76 11.74 -11.03 9.22
C GLU A 76 12.83 -11.01 8.14
N PHE A 77 12.43 -10.99 6.86
CA PHE A 77 13.39 -10.99 5.76
C PHE A 77 13.94 -9.60 5.47
N VAL A 78 15.26 -9.47 5.38
CA VAL A 78 15.94 -8.19 5.11
C VAL A 78 16.65 -8.22 3.75
N PHE A 79 16.28 -7.30 2.87
CA PHE A 79 16.93 -7.06 1.59
C PHE A 79 18.02 -6.00 1.74
N THR A 80 19.27 -6.34 1.39
CA THR A 80 20.44 -5.46 1.55
C THR A 80 21.08 -5.05 0.22
N GLY A 81 20.49 -5.45 -0.92
CA GLY A 81 21.04 -5.21 -2.25
C GLY A 81 20.48 -4.00 -2.97
N LYS A 82 20.82 -3.91 -4.26
CA LYS A 82 20.16 -3.01 -5.21
C LYS A 82 19.64 -3.83 -6.37
N GLN A 83 18.34 -3.84 -6.56
CA GLN A 83 17.71 -4.67 -7.58
C GLN A 83 16.56 -3.95 -8.27
N THR A 84 16.39 -4.23 -9.55
CA THR A 84 15.28 -3.75 -10.37
C THR A 84 14.35 -4.92 -10.69
N LEU A 85 13.10 -4.83 -10.25
CA LEU A 85 12.03 -5.71 -10.70
C LEU A 85 11.58 -5.28 -12.09
N LYS A 86 11.76 -6.16 -13.07
CA LYS A 86 11.28 -5.95 -14.43
C LYS A 86 9.76 -5.96 -14.47
N LYS A 87 9.18 -5.34 -15.50
CA LYS A 87 7.72 -5.40 -15.71
C LYS A 87 7.23 -6.85 -15.67
N GLY A 88 6.30 -7.13 -14.77
CA GLY A 88 5.79 -8.48 -14.57
C GLY A 88 4.76 -8.52 -13.43
N THR A 89 4.37 -9.75 -13.07
CA THR A 89 3.51 -9.99 -11.90
C THR A 89 4.32 -10.77 -10.87
N TYR A 90 4.34 -10.25 -9.65
CA TYR A 90 5.10 -10.79 -8.52
C TYR A 90 4.18 -11.08 -7.34
N LEU A 91 4.58 -12.04 -6.51
CA LEU A 91 3.97 -12.35 -5.22
C LEU A 91 4.88 -11.85 -4.10
N LEU A 92 4.42 -10.87 -3.34
CA LEU A 92 5.08 -10.42 -2.11
C LEU A 92 4.69 -11.37 -0.97
N LYS A 93 5.67 -12.01 -0.35
CA LYS A 93 5.47 -12.96 0.74
C LYS A 93 6.27 -12.59 1.97
N GLY A 94 5.59 -12.55 3.11
CA GLY A 94 6.17 -12.16 4.39
C GLY A 94 6.40 -10.65 4.51
N TRP A 95 7.12 -10.24 5.53
CA TRP A 95 7.56 -8.87 5.69
C TRP A 95 8.95 -8.70 5.10
N VAL A 96 9.04 -7.79 4.14
CA VAL A 96 10.28 -7.53 3.42
C VAL A 96 10.79 -6.15 3.79
N TYR A 97 11.93 -6.12 4.48
CA TYR A 97 12.61 -4.90 4.89
C TYR A 97 13.67 -4.51 3.87
N ILE A 98 13.54 -3.34 3.26
CA ILE A 98 14.59 -2.73 2.43
C ILE A 98 15.53 -1.97 3.39
N ALA A 99 16.70 -2.55 3.66
CA ALA A 99 17.62 -2.05 4.67
C ALA A 99 18.29 -0.71 4.31
N ASP A 100 18.94 -0.07 5.26
CA ASP A 100 19.78 1.11 5.04
C ASP A 100 20.81 0.85 3.92
N GLY A 101 20.85 1.74 2.92
CA GLY A 101 21.68 1.62 1.72
C GLY A 101 21.18 0.67 0.65
N ALA A 102 20.14 -0.11 0.92
CA ALA A 102 19.48 -0.94 -0.09
C ALA A 102 18.52 -0.14 -0.97
N GLU A 103 18.28 -0.62 -2.21
CA GLU A 103 17.41 0.05 -3.17
C GLU A 103 16.62 -0.96 -4.00
N LEU A 104 15.30 -0.88 -3.90
CA LEU A 104 14.39 -1.66 -4.74
C LEU A 104 13.74 -0.75 -5.76
N THR A 105 14.03 -0.98 -7.04
CA THR A 105 13.40 -0.28 -8.16
C THR A 105 12.37 -1.19 -8.82
N ILE A 106 11.22 -0.63 -9.18
CA ILE A 106 10.11 -1.36 -9.82
C ILE A 106 9.77 -0.67 -11.14
N GLU A 107 9.81 -1.43 -12.25
CA GLU A 107 9.49 -0.91 -13.56
C GLU A 107 7.99 -0.64 -13.75
N PRO A 108 7.62 0.35 -14.60
CA PRO A 108 6.23 0.66 -14.92
C PRO A 108 5.42 -0.55 -15.39
N GLY A 109 4.13 -0.60 -15.04
CA GLY A 109 3.22 -1.68 -15.41
C GLY A 109 3.40 -2.97 -14.61
N THR A 110 4.24 -2.96 -13.59
CA THR A 110 4.43 -4.11 -12.69
C THR A 110 3.24 -4.26 -11.74
N ILE A 111 2.83 -5.50 -11.49
CA ILE A 111 1.80 -5.86 -10.52
C ILE A 111 2.45 -6.66 -9.39
N ILE A 112 2.25 -6.22 -8.15
CA ILE A 112 2.72 -6.92 -6.96
C ILE A 112 1.51 -7.32 -6.15
N LYS A 113 1.37 -8.62 -5.91
CA LYS A 113 0.28 -9.20 -5.15
C LYS A 113 0.76 -9.54 -3.74
N GLY A 114 0.14 -8.95 -2.72
CA GLY A 114 0.43 -9.28 -1.33
C GLY A 114 -0.20 -10.61 -0.93
N ASP A 115 0.61 -11.52 -0.43
CA ASP A 115 0.19 -12.82 0.09
C ASP A 115 -0.58 -12.63 1.41
N LYS A 116 -1.82 -13.11 1.41
CA LYS A 116 -2.71 -12.98 2.56
C LYS A 116 -2.28 -13.86 3.73
N GLN A 117 -1.76 -15.05 3.45
CA GLN A 117 -1.40 -16.02 4.49
C GLN A 117 -0.24 -15.53 5.36
N THR A 118 0.74 -14.90 4.72
CA THR A 118 1.89 -14.32 5.41
C THR A 118 1.67 -12.86 5.83
N LYS A 119 0.49 -12.27 5.53
CA LYS A 119 0.18 -10.89 5.86
C LYS A 119 1.26 -9.94 5.31
N ALA A 120 1.58 -10.14 4.05
CA ALA A 120 2.73 -9.53 3.41
C ALA A 120 2.80 -8.01 3.59
N ALA A 121 3.99 -7.46 3.81
CA ALA A 121 4.24 -6.01 3.86
C ALA A 121 5.59 -5.66 3.24
N LEU A 122 5.68 -4.50 2.60
CA LEU A 122 6.92 -3.97 2.03
C LEU A 122 7.35 -2.73 2.82
N ILE A 123 8.52 -2.80 3.45
CA ILE A 123 8.96 -1.83 4.45
C ILE A 123 10.33 -1.29 4.04
N ALA A 124 10.43 0.00 3.74
CA ALA A 124 11.71 0.67 3.60
C ALA A 124 12.14 1.20 4.97
N GLU A 125 13.24 0.67 5.49
CA GLU A 125 13.86 1.16 6.73
C GLU A 125 14.56 2.51 6.50
N ARG A 126 14.95 3.21 7.57
CA ARG A 126 15.69 4.47 7.47
C ARG A 126 16.93 4.31 6.59
N GLY A 127 16.97 5.04 5.45
CA GLY A 127 18.06 4.96 4.47
C GLY A 127 17.89 3.87 3.41
N GLY A 128 16.91 2.99 3.52
CA GLY A 128 16.42 2.13 2.44
C GLY A 128 15.57 2.92 1.45
N LYS A 129 15.52 2.49 0.19
CA LYS A 129 14.76 3.18 -0.86
C LYS A 129 13.85 2.25 -1.62
N LEU A 130 12.60 2.64 -1.73
CA LEU A 130 11.63 2.07 -2.68
C LEU A 130 11.42 3.05 -3.83
N ILE A 131 11.76 2.64 -5.04
CA ILE A 131 11.59 3.44 -6.25
C ILE A 131 10.55 2.75 -7.15
N ALA A 132 9.31 3.18 -7.04
CA ALA A 132 8.17 2.69 -7.82
C ALA A 132 7.61 3.84 -8.67
N LYS A 133 8.16 3.99 -9.87
CA LYS A 133 7.77 5.04 -10.80
C LYS A 133 7.03 4.45 -12.00
N GLY A 134 5.72 4.38 -11.90
CA GLY A 134 4.83 4.02 -13.00
C GLY A 134 4.60 5.20 -13.96
N THR A 135 3.66 5.03 -14.86
CA THR A 135 3.16 6.09 -15.76
C THR A 135 1.62 6.09 -15.77
N ALA A 136 1.01 7.10 -16.34
CA ALA A 136 -0.45 7.18 -16.46
C ALA A 136 -1.06 5.99 -17.23
N THR A 137 -0.31 5.42 -18.18
CA THR A 137 -0.76 4.27 -18.99
C THR A 137 -0.23 2.93 -18.46
N GLU A 138 0.80 2.95 -17.65
CA GLU A 138 1.43 1.77 -17.04
C GLU A 138 1.68 2.01 -15.54
N PRO A 139 0.63 2.14 -14.73
CA PRO A 139 0.80 2.30 -13.28
C PRO A 139 1.43 1.04 -12.68
N ILE A 140 2.11 1.21 -11.55
CA ILE A 140 2.53 0.09 -10.71
C ILE A 140 1.39 -0.20 -9.73
N VAL A 141 1.01 -1.48 -9.62
CA VAL A 141 -0.14 -1.88 -8.81
C VAL A 141 0.30 -2.84 -7.72
N PHE A 142 0.10 -2.44 -6.47
CA PHE A 142 0.17 -3.34 -5.31
C PHE A 142 -1.26 -3.71 -4.92
N THR A 143 -1.58 -4.99 -4.84
CA THR A 143 -2.95 -5.45 -4.59
C THR A 143 -2.95 -6.79 -3.84
N SER A 144 -4.12 -7.24 -3.42
CA SER A 144 -4.31 -8.58 -2.83
C SER A 144 -4.01 -9.69 -3.86
N GLU A 145 -3.46 -10.81 -3.41
CA GLU A 145 -3.30 -12.02 -4.21
C GLU A 145 -4.63 -12.71 -4.53
N GLU A 146 -5.64 -12.46 -3.73
CA GLU A 146 -6.96 -13.05 -3.89
C GLU A 146 -7.54 -12.76 -5.28
N ALA A 147 -8.42 -13.64 -5.74
CA ALA A 147 -9.09 -13.50 -7.02
C ALA A 147 -9.94 -12.21 -7.07
N ALA A 148 -10.08 -11.64 -8.26
CA ALA A 148 -10.95 -10.50 -8.47
C ALA A 148 -12.38 -10.82 -7.99
N GLY A 149 -12.96 -9.92 -7.19
CA GLY A 149 -14.27 -10.10 -6.55
C GLY A 149 -14.22 -10.78 -5.18
N SER A 150 -13.10 -11.40 -4.80
CA SER A 150 -12.89 -11.99 -3.46
C SER A 150 -12.01 -11.15 -2.55
N ARG A 151 -11.34 -10.15 -3.11
CA ARG A 151 -10.45 -9.25 -2.36
C ARG A 151 -11.18 -8.47 -1.30
N LYS A 152 -10.55 -8.32 -0.14
CA LYS A 152 -11.11 -7.60 1.02
C LYS A 152 -10.09 -6.59 1.57
N PRO A 153 -10.55 -5.49 2.18
CA PRO A 153 -9.68 -4.64 2.98
C PRO A 153 -8.87 -5.47 3.98
N GLY A 154 -7.59 -5.15 4.13
CA GLY A 154 -6.71 -5.87 5.04
C GLY A 154 -6.27 -7.26 4.59
N ASP A 155 -6.36 -7.61 3.32
CA ASP A 155 -5.83 -8.88 2.82
C ASP A 155 -4.31 -8.96 2.96
N TRP A 156 -3.61 -7.84 2.99
CA TRP A 156 -2.16 -7.74 3.21
C TRP A 156 -1.81 -6.47 4.01
N GLY A 157 -0.57 -6.34 4.48
CA GLY A 157 -0.15 -5.25 5.35
C GLY A 157 -0.22 -3.89 4.68
N GLY A 158 0.60 -3.66 3.66
CA GLY A 158 0.71 -2.36 3.01
C GLY A 158 2.16 -1.97 2.70
N ILE A 159 2.36 -0.68 2.40
CA ILE A 159 3.68 -0.11 2.14
C ILE A 159 4.05 0.86 3.27
N ILE A 160 5.25 0.68 3.84
CA ILE A 160 5.78 1.52 4.90
C ILE A 160 7.09 2.13 4.43
N LEU A 161 7.21 3.45 4.52
CA LEU A 161 8.47 4.17 4.31
C LEU A 161 8.90 4.82 5.62
N CYS A 162 10.13 4.52 6.07
CA CYS A 162 10.74 5.09 7.27
C CYS A 162 11.90 5.99 6.89
N GLY A 163 11.77 7.28 7.19
CA GLY A 163 12.76 8.30 6.91
C GLY A 163 13.54 8.77 8.12
N LYS A 164 14.45 9.68 7.88
CA LYS A 164 15.36 10.30 8.86
C LYS A 164 15.01 11.76 9.19
N ALA A 165 13.82 12.25 8.73
CA ALA A 165 13.36 13.58 9.07
C ALA A 165 12.89 13.67 10.53
N LYS A 166 12.67 14.88 11.02
CA LYS A 166 12.21 15.09 12.39
C LYS A 166 10.78 14.59 12.61
N ASN A 167 10.55 14.12 13.82
CA ASN A 167 9.25 13.98 14.44
C ASN A 167 9.31 14.51 15.88
N ASN A 168 8.19 14.54 16.59
CA ASN A 168 8.14 15.02 17.96
C ASN A 168 8.21 13.91 19.03
N GLN A 169 8.45 12.65 18.62
CA GLN A 169 8.52 11.47 19.48
C GLN A 169 9.96 10.90 19.58
N THR A 170 10.95 11.57 19.02
CA THR A 170 12.31 11.03 18.90
C THR A 170 12.30 9.75 18.04
N GLU A 171 13.04 8.72 18.35
CA GLU A 171 13.08 7.48 17.56
C GLU A 171 11.82 6.62 17.75
N GLN A 172 10.74 6.96 17.08
CA GLN A 172 9.48 6.24 17.15
C GLN A 172 9.54 4.93 16.35
N GLN A 173 8.95 3.88 16.89
CA GLN A 173 8.74 2.63 16.17
C GLN A 173 7.41 2.71 15.39
N ILE A 174 7.40 2.17 14.16
CA ILE A 174 6.18 2.05 13.37
C ILE A 174 5.15 1.16 14.07
N GLU A 175 3.90 1.52 13.96
CA GLU A 175 2.77 0.73 14.43
C GLU A 175 2.62 -0.60 13.69
N GLY A 176 1.76 -1.49 14.18
CA GLY A 176 1.44 -2.77 13.53
C GLY A 176 2.52 -3.85 13.68
N GLY A 177 3.61 -3.59 14.40
CA GLY A 177 4.60 -4.60 14.77
C GLY A 177 5.91 -4.66 13.97
N PRO A 178 6.14 -3.92 12.85
CA PRO A 178 7.47 -3.91 12.24
C PRO A 178 8.56 -3.50 13.22
N ARG A 179 9.74 -4.13 13.07
CA ARG A 179 10.90 -3.80 13.94
C ARG A 179 11.44 -2.39 13.75
N THR A 180 11.11 -1.79 12.60
CA THR A 180 11.79 -0.56 12.16
C THR A 180 11.35 0.66 12.95
N LYS A 181 12.31 1.56 13.15
CA LYS A 181 12.09 2.89 13.71
C LYS A 181 12.20 3.94 12.63
N HIS A 182 11.61 5.08 12.88
CA HIS A 182 11.74 6.26 12.03
C HIS A 182 12.11 7.49 12.85
N GLY A 183 12.51 8.56 12.16
CA GLY A 183 12.92 9.78 12.80
C GLY A 183 14.44 10.01 12.80
N GLY A 184 14.81 11.26 12.96
CA GLY A 184 16.17 11.73 12.94
C GLY A 184 16.23 13.24 12.90
N ALA A 185 17.18 13.80 12.15
CA ALA A 185 17.39 15.25 12.02
C ALA A 185 17.53 15.72 10.57
N ASP A 186 17.35 14.83 9.60
CA ASP A 186 17.51 15.14 8.17
C ASP A 186 16.15 15.37 7.51
N ASP A 187 15.66 16.60 7.55
CA ASP A 187 14.40 16.99 6.93
C ASP A 187 14.40 16.87 5.39
N ALA A 188 15.57 16.68 4.76
CA ALA A 188 15.74 16.45 3.34
C ALA A 188 15.95 14.97 2.99
N ASP A 189 15.78 14.07 3.93
CA ASP A 189 15.89 12.62 3.74
C ASP A 189 15.10 12.13 2.52
N ASN A 190 15.61 11.07 1.90
CA ASN A 190 15.05 10.49 0.68
C ASN A 190 14.86 8.97 0.83
N SER A 191 13.62 8.56 1.00
CA SER A 191 13.18 7.16 1.07
C SER A 191 12.81 6.56 -0.30
N GLY A 192 13.05 7.28 -1.40
CA GLY A 192 12.77 6.81 -2.77
C GLY A 192 11.72 7.62 -3.51
N ALA A 193 10.86 6.93 -4.28
CA ALA A 193 9.83 7.58 -5.10
C ALA A 193 8.61 6.67 -5.27
N LEU A 194 7.42 7.22 -5.10
CA LEU A 194 6.14 6.62 -5.48
C LEU A 194 5.43 7.55 -6.47
N SER A 195 5.29 7.12 -7.71
CA SER A 195 4.64 7.91 -8.76
C SER A 195 3.80 7.01 -9.66
N TYR A 196 2.54 7.37 -9.90
CA TYR A 196 1.57 6.52 -10.59
C TYR A 196 1.51 5.10 -9.99
N VAL A 197 1.25 5.05 -8.69
CA VAL A 197 1.15 3.81 -7.91
C VAL A 197 -0.29 3.63 -7.40
N ARG A 198 -0.78 2.41 -7.46
CA ARG A 198 -2.03 2.00 -6.82
C ARG A 198 -1.72 1.00 -5.70
N ILE A 199 -2.29 1.22 -4.53
CA ILE A 199 -2.21 0.34 -3.35
C ILE A 199 -3.65 -0.06 -3.02
N GLU A 200 -3.95 -1.35 -3.05
CA GLU A 200 -5.32 -1.84 -2.96
C GLU A 200 -5.43 -2.95 -1.92
N PHE A 201 -6.47 -2.90 -1.08
CA PHE A 201 -6.82 -3.94 -0.10
C PHE A 201 -5.75 -4.18 0.97
N ALA A 202 -4.96 -3.17 1.30
CA ALA A 202 -3.98 -3.18 2.36
C ALA A 202 -4.61 -2.89 3.73
N GLY A 203 -3.78 -2.71 4.78
CA GLY A 203 -4.24 -2.30 6.11
C GLY A 203 -4.53 -3.48 7.04
N TYR A 204 -3.75 -4.57 6.99
CA TYR A 204 -4.00 -5.72 7.86
C TYR A 204 -3.88 -5.35 9.35
N PRO A 205 -4.88 -5.68 10.19
CA PRO A 205 -4.85 -5.39 11.63
C PRO A 205 -3.97 -6.43 12.37
N PHE A 206 -2.69 -6.14 12.54
CA PHE A 206 -1.77 -7.03 13.24
C PHE A 206 -2.02 -7.07 14.75
N GLN A 207 -2.41 -5.96 15.32
CA GLN A 207 -2.76 -5.80 16.73
C GLN A 207 -3.96 -4.87 16.81
N LYS A 208 -4.75 -5.01 17.86
CA LYS A 208 -5.87 -4.10 18.12
C LYS A 208 -5.34 -2.68 18.37
N ASP A 209 -5.91 -1.71 17.69
CA ASP A 209 -5.56 -0.29 17.75
C ASP A 209 -4.08 -0.02 17.35
N LYS A 210 -3.51 -0.89 16.48
CA LYS A 210 -2.16 -0.78 15.89
C LYS A 210 -2.12 -1.51 14.55
N GLU A 211 -2.76 -0.96 13.60
CA GLU A 211 -2.88 -1.46 12.24
C GLU A 211 -1.72 -0.95 11.37
N ILE A 212 -1.50 -1.56 10.23
CA ILE A 212 -0.68 -0.99 9.16
C ILE A 212 -1.62 -0.34 8.16
N ASN A 213 -1.33 0.88 7.77
CA ASN A 213 -2.14 1.64 6.82
C ASN A 213 -1.93 1.20 5.37
N GLY A 214 -2.69 1.75 4.46
CA GLY A 214 -2.45 1.55 3.03
C GLY A 214 -1.05 2.03 2.63
N LEU A 215 -0.73 3.28 2.95
CA LEU A 215 0.60 3.86 2.85
C LEU A 215 0.98 4.58 4.14
N THR A 216 1.94 4.02 4.87
CA THR A 216 2.48 4.60 6.11
C THR A 216 3.79 5.34 5.85
N LEU A 217 3.89 6.58 6.31
CA LEU A 217 5.02 7.48 6.10
C LEU A 217 5.61 7.94 7.44
N GLY A 218 6.54 7.17 7.99
CA GLY A 218 7.22 7.49 9.25
C GLY A 218 8.41 8.43 9.03
N SER A 219 8.31 9.70 9.42
CA SER A 219 9.40 10.70 9.33
C SER A 219 10.06 10.79 7.95
N VAL A 220 9.29 10.67 6.89
CA VAL A 220 9.79 10.74 5.51
C VAL A 220 10.15 12.19 5.18
N GLY A 221 11.35 12.39 4.63
CA GLY A 221 11.88 13.71 4.32
C GLY A 221 11.46 14.26 2.96
N SER A 222 11.69 15.57 2.77
CA SER A 222 11.30 16.32 1.57
C SER A 222 12.04 15.92 0.29
N GLY A 223 13.11 15.13 0.39
CA GLY A 223 13.80 14.54 -0.76
C GLY A 223 13.07 13.35 -1.39
N THR A 224 12.04 12.81 -0.73
CA THR A 224 11.21 11.72 -1.27
C THR A 224 10.15 12.25 -2.22
N GLU A 225 9.97 11.58 -3.36
CA GLU A 225 8.94 11.93 -4.36
C GLU A 225 7.67 11.11 -4.13
N ILE A 226 6.53 11.77 -3.86
CA ILE A 226 5.22 11.11 -3.77
C ILE A 226 4.19 11.88 -4.58
N ASN A 227 3.73 11.28 -5.67
CA ASN A 227 2.69 11.87 -6.51
C ASN A 227 1.90 10.82 -7.28
N HIS A 228 0.66 11.14 -7.65
CA HIS A 228 -0.25 10.24 -8.37
C HIS A 228 -0.35 8.85 -7.70
N VAL A 229 -0.59 8.86 -6.40
CA VAL A 229 -0.78 7.64 -5.62
C VAL A 229 -2.25 7.49 -5.26
N GLN A 230 -2.80 6.32 -5.52
CA GLN A 230 -4.16 5.95 -5.12
C GLN A 230 -4.10 4.81 -4.11
N VAL A 231 -4.73 4.99 -2.96
CA VAL A 231 -5.02 3.92 -2.00
C VAL A 231 -6.50 3.58 -2.09
N SER A 232 -6.81 2.28 -2.18
CA SER A 232 -8.19 1.81 -2.34
C SER A 232 -8.46 0.67 -1.38
N TYR A 233 -9.58 0.76 -0.66
CA TYR A 233 -10.03 -0.29 0.24
C TYR A 233 -8.96 -0.66 1.29
N SER A 234 -8.25 0.31 1.84
CA SER A 234 -7.45 0.08 3.05
C SER A 234 -8.36 -0.32 4.20
N ASN A 235 -7.95 -1.24 5.05
CA ASN A 235 -8.71 -1.65 6.24
C ASN A 235 -8.45 -0.75 7.46
N ASP A 236 -7.55 0.15 7.32
CA ASP A 236 -7.21 1.22 8.22
C ASP A 236 -7.07 2.48 7.37
N ASP A 237 -6.25 3.44 7.80
CA ASP A 237 -6.07 4.66 7.03
C ASP A 237 -5.60 4.42 5.60
N SER A 238 -6.02 5.30 4.71
CA SER A 238 -5.52 5.27 3.36
C SER A 238 -4.08 5.78 3.31
N PHE A 239 -3.83 6.93 3.91
CA PHE A 239 -2.51 7.56 4.01
C PHE A 239 -2.30 8.06 5.44
N GLU A 240 -1.20 7.67 6.06
CA GLU A 240 -0.84 8.17 7.38
C GLU A 240 0.61 8.68 7.45
N TRP A 241 0.80 9.84 8.08
CA TRP A 241 2.09 10.50 8.26
C TRP A 241 2.43 10.65 9.75
N PHE A 242 3.43 9.92 10.21
CA PHE A 242 4.01 10.06 11.54
C PHE A 242 5.24 10.97 11.49
N GLY A 243 5.06 12.28 11.56
CA GLY A 243 6.15 13.25 11.44
C GLY A 243 6.70 13.39 10.01
N GLY A 244 7.83 14.07 9.88
CA GLY A 244 8.49 14.27 8.60
C GLY A 244 8.05 15.52 7.83
N THR A 245 8.59 15.66 6.62
CA THR A 245 8.50 16.88 5.80
C THR A 245 8.18 16.60 4.33
N VAL A 246 7.86 15.36 3.98
CA VAL A 246 7.57 14.97 2.59
C VAL A 246 6.42 15.77 1.99
N ASN A 247 6.55 16.15 0.73
CA ASN A 247 5.48 16.80 -0.01
C ASN A 247 4.83 15.82 -0.98
N CYS A 248 3.48 15.81 -0.98
CA CYS A 248 2.70 14.89 -1.81
C CYS A 248 1.76 15.66 -2.73
N LYS A 249 1.50 15.09 -3.93
CA LYS A 249 0.53 15.65 -4.87
C LYS A 249 -0.30 14.55 -5.53
N TYR A 250 -1.54 14.92 -5.91
CA TYR A 250 -2.42 14.02 -6.66
C TYR A 250 -2.66 12.69 -5.95
N LEU A 251 -3.10 12.77 -4.70
CA LEU A 251 -3.45 11.60 -3.89
C LEU A 251 -4.94 11.28 -4.02
N VAL A 252 -5.26 9.99 -4.07
CA VAL A 252 -6.65 9.52 -4.06
C VAL A 252 -6.81 8.47 -2.96
N ALA A 253 -7.64 8.78 -1.97
CA ALA A 253 -8.14 7.84 -0.98
C ALA A 253 -9.53 7.36 -1.43
N TYR A 254 -9.64 6.07 -1.74
CA TYR A 254 -10.86 5.50 -2.33
C TYR A 254 -11.41 4.39 -1.47
N LYS A 255 -12.50 4.69 -0.76
CA LYS A 255 -13.23 3.73 0.06
C LYS A 255 -12.38 3.05 1.12
N GLY A 256 -11.55 3.83 1.82
CA GLY A 256 -10.81 3.39 3.00
C GLY A 256 -11.76 3.05 4.15
N TRP A 257 -11.27 2.30 5.10
CA TRP A 257 -12.03 1.85 6.26
C TRP A 257 -12.04 2.91 7.35
N ASP A 258 -10.86 3.36 7.81
CA ASP A 258 -10.75 4.44 8.79
C ASP A 258 -10.51 5.80 8.11
N ASP A 259 -9.48 6.54 8.41
CA ASP A 259 -9.31 7.88 7.88
C ASP A 259 -8.71 7.89 6.46
N ASP A 260 -9.04 8.91 5.67
CA ASP A 260 -8.49 9.01 4.31
C ASP A 260 -7.08 9.62 4.32
N PHE A 261 -6.85 10.60 5.21
CA PHE A 261 -5.56 11.26 5.42
C PHE A 261 -5.37 11.51 6.91
N ASP A 262 -4.49 10.77 7.56
CA ASP A 262 -4.13 11.01 8.95
C ASP A 262 -2.73 11.62 9.11
N THR A 263 -2.59 12.59 10.00
CA THR A 263 -1.33 13.29 10.26
C THR A 263 -1.05 13.39 11.75
N ASP A 264 0.12 12.91 12.16
CA ASP A 264 0.54 12.88 13.56
C ASP A 264 2.02 13.22 13.73
N ASN A 265 2.44 13.30 14.98
CA ASN A 265 3.82 13.29 15.45
C ASN A 265 4.75 14.34 14.80
N GLY A 266 4.18 15.52 14.49
CA GLY A 266 4.97 16.63 13.97
C GLY A 266 5.11 16.67 12.46
N PHE A 267 4.24 16.00 11.70
CA PHE A 267 4.23 16.12 10.24
C PHE A 267 4.01 17.56 9.80
N SER A 268 4.91 18.06 8.93
CA SER A 268 4.91 19.45 8.46
C SER A 268 4.99 19.61 6.95
N GLY A 269 4.81 18.52 6.21
CA GLY A 269 4.78 18.50 4.75
C GLY A 269 3.55 19.17 4.15
N LYS A 270 3.49 19.19 2.81
CA LYS A 270 2.41 19.77 2.04
C LYS A 270 1.75 18.72 1.17
N VAL A 271 0.43 18.66 1.20
CA VAL A 271 -0.39 17.77 0.36
C VAL A 271 -1.28 18.61 -0.54
N GLN A 272 -1.16 18.43 -1.86
CA GLN A 272 -1.90 19.22 -2.82
C GLN A 272 -2.58 18.35 -3.87
N TYR A 273 -3.83 18.70 -4.23
CA TYR A 273 -4.69 17.96 -5.16
C TYR A 273 -4.99 16.54 -4.66
N GLY A 274 -5.79 16.46 -3.61
CA GLY A 274 -6.28 15.21 -3.05
C GLY A 274 -7.76 14.97 -3.33
N LEU A 275 -8.13 13.70 -3.44
CA LEU A 275 -9.51 13.26 -3.52
C LEU A 275 -9.73 12.18 -2.45
N SER A 276 -10.69 12.43 -1.57
CA SER A 276 -11.25 11.46 -0.64
C SER A 276 -12.64 11.07 -1.15
N LEU A 277 -12.88 9.78 -1.37
CA LEU A 277 -14.18 9.27 -1.83
C LEU A 277 -14.62 8.09 -0.99
N ARG A 278 -15.63 8.31 -0.16
CA ARG A 278 -16.14 7.31 0.81
C ARG A 278 -17.22 6.42 0.21
N ASP A 279 -17.29 5.20 0.70
CA ASP A 279 -18.42 4.30 0.52
C ASP A 279 -19.30 4.35 1.77
N SER A 280 -20.62 4.49 1.61
CA SER A 280 -21.56 4.59 2.73
C SER A 280 -21.63 3.34 3.62
N LYS A 281 -20.99 2.26 3.21
CA LYS A 281 -21.00 0.96 3.89
C LYS A 281 -19.63 0.56 4.46
N ILE A 282 -18.69 1.51 4.50
CA ILE A 282 -17.33 1.25 4.99
C ILE A 282 -16.96 2.37 5.98
N ALA A 283 -16.92 2.04 7.25
CA ALA A 283 -16.45 2.92 8.31
C ALA A 283 -15.97 2.11 9.52
N ASP A 284 -14.92 2.58 10.18
CA ASP A 284 -14.34 1.93 11.33
C ASP A 284 -15.07 2.25 12.65
N THR A 285 -14.81 1.43 13.67
CA THR A 285 -15.33 1.60 15.03
C THR A 285 -14.77 2.83 15.74
N SER A 286 -13.58 3.29 15.37
CA SER A 286 -12.93 4.53 15.83
C SER A 286 -13.68 5.79 15.38
N GLN A 287 -14.46 5.71 14.31
CA GLN A 287 -15.21 6.76 13.62
C GLN A 287 -14.41 7.45 12.51
N SER A 288 -14.66 7.04 11.30
CA SER A 288 -13.90 7.46 10.11
C SER A 288 -14.07 8.92 9.71
N ASN A 289 -12.97 9.55 9.33
CA ASN A 289 -12.88 10.94 8.88
C ASN A 289 -12.35 11.05 7.43
N GLY A 290 -12.47 12.24 6.85
CA GLY A 290 -11.77 12.60 5.61
C GLY A 290 -10.31 12.91 5.89
N PHE A 291 -10.03 13.65 6.98
CA PHE A 291 -8.75 13.60 7.66
C PHE A 291 -8.89 13.74 9.17
N GLU A 292 -7.97 13.10 9.87
CA GLU A 292 -7.66 13.30 11.26
C GLU A 292 -6.31 14.00 11.40
N SER A 293 -6.12 14.83 12.41
CA SER A 293 -4.84 15.48 12.65
C SER A 293 -4.56 15.66 14.12
N ASP A 294 -3.54 14.96 14.58
CA ASP A 294 -3.03 14.99 15.95
C ASP A 294 -1.62 15.59 16.02
N ASN A 295 -1.24 16.15 17.17
CA ASN A 295 0.18 16.47 17.40
C ASN A 295 0.93 15.27 17.99
N CYS A 296 0.30 14.61 18.95
CA CYS A 296 0.77 13.36 19.55
C CYS A 296 -0.35 12.75 20.41
N ALA A 297 -0.26 11.47 20.70
CA ALA A 297 -1.31 10.69 21.35
C ALA A 297 -1.82 11.26 22.69
N ASP A 298 -0.96 11.89 23.49
CA ASP A 298 -1.32 12.51 24.78
C ASP A 298 -1.80 13.97 24.66
N GLY A 299 -1.85 14.53 23.45
CA GLY A 299 -2.27 15.90 23.20
C GLY A 299 -1.26 16.97 23.65
N ALA A 300 -0.04 16.60 24.01
CA ALA A 300 0.99 17.54 24.43
C ALA A 300 1.38 18.52 23.32
N THR A 301 1.82 19.72 23.71
CA THR A 301 2.29 20.77 22.79
C THR A 301 3.77 20.64 22.47
N VAL A 302 4.22 19.42 22.15
CA VAL A 302 5.62 19.15 21.83
C VAL A 302 5.96 19.56 20.40
N ASP A 303 7.21 19.93 20.16
CA ASP A 303 7.73 20.34 18.85
C ASP A 303 8.62 19.24 18.23
N PRO A 304 8.67 19.15 16.89
CA PRO A 304 7.91 19.96 15.94
C PRO A 304 6.41 19.66 16.01
N ARG A 305 5.60 20.75 15.96
CA ARG A 305 4.13 20.61 15.91
C ARG A 305 3.69 20.01 14.60
N THR A 306 2.68 19.14 14.64
CA THR A 306 1.96 18.76 13.43
C THR A 306 1.36 20.01 12.79
N LYS A 307 1.89 20.37 11.62
CA LYS A 307 1.54 21.60 10.90
C LYS A 307 1.49 21.34 9.41
N ALA A 308 0.86 20.26 9.02
CA ALA A 308 0.63 19.93 7.62
C ALA A 308 -0.16 21.05 6.89
N THR A 309 0.06 21.20 5.59
CA THR A 309 -0.75 22.08 4.75
C THR A 309 -1.40 21.26 3.65
N PHE A 310 -2.71 21.10 3.75
CA PHE A 310 -3.53 20.51 2.70
C PHE A 310 -4.13 21.61 1.82
N SER A 311 -4.07 21.43 0.51
CA SER A 311 -4.59 22.41 -0.47
C SER A 311 -5.26 21.71 -1.64
N ASN A 312 -6.41 22.23 -2.07
CA ASN A 312 -7.16 21.69 -3.20
C ASN A 312 -7.58 20.22 -2.98
N ILE A 313 -8.13 19.94 -1.80
CA ILE A 313 -8.65 18.61 -1.46
C ILE A 313 -10.18 18.59 -1.64
N THR A 314 -10.69 17.53 -2.22
CA THR A 314 -12.12 17.28 -2.31
C THR A 314 -12.48 16.09 -1.43
N PHE A 315 -13.28 16.31 -0.39
CA PHE A 315 -13.76 15.27 0.53
C PHE A 315 -15.20 14.89 0.18
N VAL A 316 -15.37 13.75 -0.49
CA VAL A 316 -16.69 13.23 -0.88
C VAL A 316 -17.15 12.20 0.15
N GLY A 317 -18.00 12.64 1.04
CA GLY A 317 -18.51 11.84 2.14
C GLY A 317 -19.63 10.87 1.73
N PRO A 318 -20.08 10.03 2.67
CA PRO A 318 -20.96 8.89 2.40
C PRO A 318 -22.34 9.25 1.83
N LYS A 319 -22.84 10.47 2.10
CA LYS A 319 -24.16 10.91 1.62
C LYS A 319 -24.21 11.26 0.14
N VAL A 320 -23.06 11.54 -0.50
CA VAL A 320 -23.04 12.04 -1.89
C VAL A 320 -23.52 10.97 -2.86
N LEU A 321 -23.05 9.73 -2.69
CA LEU A 321 -23.37 8.61 -3.56
C LEU A 321 -24.52 7.74 -3.04
N ASP A 322 -25.02 8.04 -1.85
CA ASP A 322 -26.08 7.27 -1.19
C ASP A 322 -27.09 8.19 -0.49
N ASN A 323 -28.16 8.52 -1.19
CA ASN A 323 -29.21 9.39 -0.68
C ASN A 323 -30.06 8.77 0.45
N LYS A 324 -29.88 7.48 0.74
CA LYS A 324 -30.55 6.77 1.85
C LYS A 324 -29.61 6.59 3.04
N PHE A 325 -28.40 7.08 2.95
CA PHE A 325 -27.39 6.92 3.99
C PHE A 325 -27.92 7.28 5.40
N GLN A 326 -27.71 6.39 6.32
CA GLN A 326 -27.93 6.57 7.74
C GLN A 326 -26.62 6.30 8.49
N ASN A 327 -26.19 7.24 9.31
CA ASN A 327 -24.95 7.08 10.08
C ASN A 327 -25.17 6.20 11.31
N THR A 328 -25.50 4.93 11.06
CA THR A 328 -25.70 3.90 12.09
C THR A 328 -24.90 2.66 11.75
N THR A 329 -24.43 1.96 12.78
CA THR A 329 -23.68 0.71 12.63
C THR A 329 -24.48 -0.33 11.82
N ASP A 330 -25.77 -0.45 12.04
CA ASP A 330 -26.64 -1.38 11.32
C ASP A 330 -26.70 -1.07 9.82
N TYR A 331 -26.80 0.22 9.47
CA TYR A 331 -26.81 0.62 8.07
C TYR A 331 -25.50 0.32 7.37
N ILE A 332 -24.39 0.61 8.02
CA ILE A 332 -23.03 0.41 7.50
C ILE A 332 -22.73 -1.08 7.41
N ASN A 333 -23.09 -1.86 8.42
CA ASN A 333 -22.86 -3.32 8.47
C ASN A 333 -23.63 -4.10 7.39
N ALA A 334 -24.67 -3.54 6.80
CA ALA A 334 -25.38 -4.17 5.70
C ALA A 334 -24.58 -4.23 4.38
N GLY A 335 -23.36 -3.72 4.35
CA GLY A 335 -22.46 -3.74 3.20
C GLY A 335 -21.72 -5.08 3.01
N ALA A 336 -21.27 -5.33 1.79
CA ALA A 336 -20.56 -6.56 1.43
C ALA A 336 -19.04 -6.53 1.75
N TYR A 337 -18.55 -5.43 2.29
CA TYR A 337 -17.09 -5.18 2.42
C TYR A 337 -16.49 -5.60 3.75
N ASN A 338 -17.27 -6.18 4.67
CA ASN A 338 -16.72 -6.67 5.93
C ASN A 338 -15.55 -7.63 5.66
N PRO A 339 -14.32 -7.32 6.09
CA PRO A 339 -13.12 -8.12 5.83
C PRO A 339 -13.10 -9.41 6.62
N ASN A 340 -13.88 -9.49 7.71
CA ASN A 340 -13.94 -10.64 8.61
C ASN A 340 -12.55 -11.02 9.19
N ASN A 341 -11.75 -10.02 9.54
CA ASN A 341 -10.39 -10.15 10.05
C ASN A 341 -10.21 -9.63 11.49
N GLY A 342 -11.32 -9.31 12.16
CA GLY A 342 -11.33 -8.77 13.53
C GLY A 342 -11.64 -7.28 13.59
N SER A 343 -11.55 -6.55 12.49
CA SER A 343 -11.98 -5.14 12.42
C SER A 343 -13.46 -5.00 12.68
N ALA A 344 -13.84 -3.99 13.43
CA ALA A 344 -15.22 -3.70 13.78
C ALA A 344 -15.76 -2.53 12.98
N LEU A 345 -17.02 -2.63 12.59
CA LEU A 345 -17.73 -1.56 11.88
C LEU A 345 -18.19 -0.47 12.84
N GLY A 346 -18.08 0.76 12.40
CA GLY A 346 -18.45 1.93 13.16
C GLY A 346 -19.34 2.91 12.42
N LYS A 347 -18.98 4.17 12.49
CA LYS A 347 -19.72 5.30 11.92
C LYS A 347 -18.78 6.31 11.30
N PHE A 348 -19.29 7.14 10.42
CA PHE A 348 -18.57 8.32 9.96
C PHE A 348 -18.65 9.43 11.00
N GLN A 349 -17.59 10.19 11.18
CA GLN A 349 -17.55 11.32 12.05
C GLN A 349 -17.58 12.64 11.26
N SER A 350 -16.47 13.03 10.65
CA SER A 350 -16.36 14.34 10.01
C SER A 350 -15.54 14.31 8.73
N ALA A 351 -15.67 15.35 7.91
CA ALA A 351 -14.73 15.53 6.81
C ALA A 351 -13.34 15.91 7.33
N MET A 352 -13.27 16.61 8.43
CA MET A 352 -12.03 17.15 9.01
C MET A 352 -12.11 17.13 10.53
N GLN A 353 -11.18 16.41 11.18
CA GLN A 353 -10.99 16.44 12.62
C GLN A 353 -9.59 16.95 12.97
N ILE A 354 -9.50 18.02 13.72
CA ILE A 354 -8.24 18.61 14.20
C ILE A 354 -8.28 18.56 15.71
N ARG A 355 -7.38 17.81 16.32
CA ARG A 355 -7.38 17.57 17.77
C ARG A 355 -5.95 17.53 18.34
N ARG A 356 -5.85 17.27 19.63
CA ARG A 356 -4.61 16.99 20.36
C ARG A 356 -3.47 17.95 19.99
N SER A 357 -3.76 19.25 20.03
CA SER A 357 -2.78 20.31 19.77
C SER A 357 -2.21 20.40 18.36
N SER A 358 -2.78 19.75 17.34
CA SER A 358 -2.40 19.94 15.95
C SER A 358 -2.64 21.35 15.45
N ASN A 359 -1.82 21.81 14.50
CA ASN A 359 -1.89 23.11 13.82
C ASN A 359 -2.09 22.95 12.30
N LEU A 360 -2.83 21.96 11.86
CA LEU A 360 -3.09 21.67 10.44
C LEU A 360 -3.69 22.88 9.71
N ASN A 361 -3.26 23.11 8.47
CA ASN A 361 -3.83 24.09 7.56
C ASN A 361 -4.56 23.39 6.41
N CYS A 362 -5.81 23.78 6.17
CA CYS A 362 -6.58 23.30 5.01
C CYS A 362 -7.11 24.49 4.21
N ILE A 363 -6.69 24.61 2.94
CA ILE A 363 -7.03 25.75 2.07
C ILE A 363 -7.55 25.28 0.72
N ASN A 364 -8.38 26.11 0.06
CA ASN A 364 -8.95 25.83 -1.26
C ASN A 364 -9.60 24.44 -1.38
N SER A 365 -10.19 23.94 -0.30
CA SER A 365 -10.72 22.58 -0.23
C SER A 365 -12.23 22.58 -0.07
N VAL A 366 -12.88 21.50 -0.41
CA VAL A 366 -14.33 21.34 -0.31
C VAL A 366 -14.69 19.99 0.31
N ALA A 367 -15.67 20.02 1.22
CA ALA A 367 -16.23 18.82 1.83
C ALA A 367 -17.73 18.71 1.49
N LEU A 368 -18.15 17.54 1.05
CA LEU A 368 -19.52 17.27 0.61
C LEU A 368 -20.06 16.02 1.28
N GLY A 369 -21.29 16.07 1.78
CA GLY A 369 -22.03 14.86 2.20
C GLY A 369 -21.50 14.12 3.42
N TRP A 370 -20.75 14.76 4.28
CA TRP A 370 -20.32 14.24 5.57
C TRP A 370 -21.36 14.50 6.66
N PRO A 371 -21.40 13.71 7.74
CA PRO A 371 -22.24 14.00 8.91
C PRO A 371 -21.88 15.34 9.55
N ILE A 372 -20.58 15.61 9.73
CA ILE A 372 -20.01 16.83 10.26
C ILE A 372 -18.97 17.36 9.26
N GLY A 373 -18.90 18.66 9.05
CA GLY A 373 -17.92 19.26 8.13
C GLY A 373 -16.54 19.41 8.77
N LEU A 374 -16.48 19.94 9.99
CA LEU A 374 -15.24 20.20 10.72
C LEU A 374 -15.47 19.99 12.22
N ILE A 375 -14.56 19.28 12.86
CA ILE A 375 -14.41 19.19 14.30
C ILE A 375 -13.07 19.81 14.67
N VAL A 376 -13.07 20.74 15.61
CA VAL A 376 -11.88 21.21 16.32
C VAL A 376 -12.04 20.78 17.75
N ASP A 377 -11.27 19.80 18.14
CA ASP A 377 -11.34 19.20 19.46
C ASP A 377 -10.24 19.75 20.35
N GLY A 378 -10.63 20.33 21.46
CA GLY A 378 -9.71 20.88 22.46
C GLY A 378 -9.35 19.88 23.56
N GLU A 379 -9.77 18.63 23.47
CA GLU A 379 -9.40 17.60 24.43
C GLU A 379 -7.89 17.29 24.38
N LYS A 380 -7.34 17.06 25.57
CA LYS A 380 -5.93 16.72 25.75
C LYS A 380 -5.75 15.20 25.78
#